data_cf0bbedd4f9f5e1c7815ee7f7763bb17
#
_entry.id   cf0bbedd4f9f5e1c7815ee7f7763bb17
#
_cell.length_a   1.000
_cell.length_b   1.000
_cell.length_c   1.000
_cell.angle_alpha   90.00
_cell.angle_beta   90.00
_cell.angle_gamma   90.00
#
_symmetry.space_group_name_H-M   'P 1'
#
loop_
_entity.id
_entity.type
_entity.pdbx_description
1 polymer ?
#
loop_
_entity_poly.entity_id
_entity_poly.type
_entity_poly.pdbx_seq_one_letter_code
_entity_poly.pdbx_strand_id
1 'polypeptide(L)'
;DDNLKTQLQSYLTRLTQPIELIASLGDGPDALEMREFLLDLDGLSDKLSLRWDGEDTRQPSFQVTRVGRDMGVHFAAIPMGHEFTSLVLALLQAGGHPPKIDDDVIAQIRALDADMVFETYISLTCHNCPDVVQALNLMAVLNPRIHHVMIDGGLFKDEIAQRQIMAVPSVYLNGEPFGSGRMELSEILSKVDTGATARDAGKLGAKQTFDVLI
;
A
#
# COMPACT_ATOMS: atom_id res chain seq x y z
N ASP A 1 7.07 -15.52 -16.30
CA ASP A 1 7.37 -14.80 -17.54
C ASP A 1 8.74 -14.13 -17.41
N ASP A 2 9.72 -14.64 -18.20
CA ASP A 2 11.12 -14.20 -18.13
C ASP A 2 11.30 -12.70 -18.45
N ASN A 3 10.39 -12.14 -19.25
CA ASN A 3 10.42 -10.72 -19.59
C ASN A 3 10.08 -9.84 -18.37
N LEU A 4 9.08 -10.22 -17.57
CA LEU A 4 8.72 -9.52 -16.35
C LEU A 4 9.84 -9.62 -15.30
N LYS A 5 10.49 -10.80 -15.18
CA LYS A 5 11.64 -10.98 -14.29
C LYS A 5 12.80 -10.08 -14.69
N THR A 6 13.11 -10.00 -15.97
CA THR A 6 14.18 -9.14 -16.51
C THR A 6 13.88 -7.67 -16.26
N GLN A 7 12.63 -7.24 -16.49
CA GLN A 7 12.20 -5.88 -16.19
C GLN A 7 12.34 -5.55 -14.71
N LEU A 8 11.83 -6.43 -13.85
CA LEU A 8 11.88 -6.23 -12.41
C LEU A 8 13.33 -6.18 -11.91
N GLN A 9 14.18 -7.08 -12.39
CA GLN A 9 15.61 -7.07 -12.07
C GLN A 9 16.27 -5.75 -12.44
N SER A 10 15.93 -5.18 -13.59
CA SER A 10 16.43 -3.87 -14.02
C SER A 10 15.99 -2.75 -13.06
N TYR A 11 14.75 -2.76 -12.60
CA TYR A 11 14.28 -1.80 -11.60
C TYR A 11 14.99 -1.96 -10.26
N LEU A 12 15.23 -3.18 -9.82
CA LEU A 12 15.85 -3.48 -8.53
C LEU A 12 17.34 -3.05 -8.45
N THR A 13 17.99 -2.78 -9.58
CA THR A 13 19.32 -2.16 -9.57
C THR A 13 19.34 -0.76 -8.96
N ARG A 14 18.17 -0.10 -8.86
CA ARG A 14 18.01 1.24 -8.29
C ARG A 14 17.85 1.25 -6.78
N LEU A 15 17.77 0.09 -6.15
CA LEU A 15 17.69 0.00 -4.69
C LEU A 15 18.98 0.52 -4.06
N THR A 16 18.85 1.45 -3.10
CA THR A 16 19.96 2.02 -2.35
C THR A 16 20.03 1.47 -0.92
N GLN A 17 18.92 0.92 -0.43
CA GLN A 17 18.79 0.34 0.90
C GLN A 17 18.34 -1.13 0.80
N PRO A 18 18.83 -1.99 1.67
CA PRO A 18 18.36 -3.37 1.73
C PRO A 18 16.91 -3.42 2.20
N ILE A 19 16.10 -4.17 1.48
CA ILE A 19 14.69 -4.41 1.79
C ILE A 19 14.46 -5.87 2.18
N GLU A 20 13.42 -6.08 2.95
CA GLU A 20 13.03 -7.37 3.47
C GLU A 20 11.57 -7.64 3.16
N LEU A 21 11.28 -8.83 2.69
CA LEU A 21 9.93 -9.32 2.48
C LEU A 21 9.59 -10.29 3.60
N ILE A 22 8.56 -9.98 4.37
CA ILE A 22 8.15 -10.80 5.50
C ILE A 22 6.83 -11.47 5.15
N ALA A 23 6.85 -12.78 5.00
CA ALA A 23 5.70 -13.56 4.57
C ALA A 23 4.93 -14.16 5.72
N SER A 24 3.60 -14.08 5.62
CA SER A 24 2.62 -14.77 6.45
C SER A 24 1.83 -15.70 5.55
N LEU A 25 2.28 -16.95 5.38
CA LEU A 25 1.79 -17.79 4.30
C LEU A 25 0.52 -18.58 4.62
N GLY A 26 0.44 -19.18 5.80
CA GLY A 26 -0.60 -20.17 6.07
C GLY A 26 -0.39 -21.45 5.27
N ASP A 27 -1.49 -22.15 5.00
CA ASP A 27 -1.51 -23.43 4.31
C ASP A 27 -2.30 -23.38 3.01
N GLY A 28 -2.06 -24.34 2.12
CA GLY A 28 -2.84 -24.52 0.91
C GLY A 28 -2.14 -24.03 -0.37
N PRO A 29 -2.84 -24.17 -1.52
CA PRO A 29 -2.26 -23.87 -2.82
C PRO A 29 -1.87 -22.41 -3.01
N ASP A 30 -2.67 -21.48 -2.48
CA ASP A 30 -2.38 -20.04 -2.57
C ASP A 30 -1.12 -19.66 -1.79
N ALA A 31 -0.89 -20.32 -0.65
CA ALA A 31 0.34 -20.15 0.14
C ALA A 31 1.57 -20.67 -0.61
N LEU A 32 1.44 -21.80 -1.30
CA LEU A 32 2.53 -22.36 -2.11
C LEU A 32 2.85 -21.44 -3.29
N GLU A 33 1.84 -20.92 -3.97
CA GLU A 33 2.02 -19.99 -5.09
C GLU A 33 2.73 -18.71 -4.65
N MET A 34 2.31 -18.15 -3.52
CA MET A 34 2.98 -16.97 -2.97
C MET A 34 4.42 -17.26 -2.56
N ARG A 35 4.68 -18.43 -1.98
CA ARG A 35 6.04 -18.86 -1.65
C ARG A 35 6.95 -18.89 -2.87
N GLU A 36 6.49 -19.50 -3.95
CA GLU A 36 7.25 -19.56 -5.21
C GLU A 36 7.51 -18.17 -5.77
N PHE A 37 6.49 -17.31 -5.76
CA PHE A 37 6.60 -15.93 -6.20
C PHE A 37 7.67 -15.15 -5.39
N LEU A 38 7.65 -15.28 -4.07
CA LEU A 38 8.63 -14.58 -3.22
C LEU A 38 10.05 -15.10 -3.40
N LEU A 39 10.22 -16.40 -3.61
CA LEU A 39 11.53 -16.99 -3.92
C LEU A 39 12.07 -16.49 -5.28
N ASP A 40 11.19 -16.32 -6.25
CA ASP A 40 11.57 -15.72 -7.53
C ASP A 40 12.03 -14.27 -7.37
N LEU A 41 11.37 -13.50 -6.51
CA LEU A 41 11.77 -12.11 -6.20
C LEU A 41 13.14 -12.05 -5.52
N ASP A 42 13.37 -12.88 -4.52
CA ASP A 42 14.62 -12.94 -3.76
C ASP A 42 15.83 -13.17 -4.67
N GLY A 43 15.67 -14.00 -5.67
CA GLY A 43 16.71 -14.29 -6.65
C GLY A 43 17.07 -13.15 -7.60
N LEU A 44 16.34 -12.03 -7.58
CA LEU A 44 16.53 -10.92 -8.52
C LEU A 44 17.47 -9.82 -8.03
N SER A 45 17.78 -9.75 -6.73
CA SER A 45 18.63 -8.71 -6.18
C SER A 45 19.25 -9.12 -4.84
N ASP A 46 20.54 -8.84 -4.68
CA ASP A 46 21.25 -9.05 -3.42
C ASP A 46 20.76 -8.12 -2.29
N LYS A 47 19.96 -7.11 -2.61
CA LYS A 47 19.37 -6.18 -1.65
C LYS A 47 17.98 -6.60 -1.17
N LEU A 48 17.47 -7.71 -1.69
CA LEU A 48 16.24 -8.35 -1.24
C LEU A 48 16.57 -9.51 -0.30
N SER A 49 15.83 -9.64 0.78
CA SER A 49 15.87 -10.80 1.66
C SER A 49 14.46 -11.24 2.04
N LEU A 50 14.31 -12.51 2.40
CA LEU A 50 13.02 -13.08 2.79
C LEU A 50 13.02 -13.51 4.25
N ARG A 51 11.87 -13.31 4.88
CA ARG A 51 11.52 -13.93 6.16
C ARG A 51 10.17 -14.62 6.04
N TRP A 52 10.03 -15.75 6.72
CA TRP A 52 8.84 -16.60 6.66
C TRP A 52 8.06 -16.62 7.98
N ASP A 53 8.41 -15.75 8.91
CA ASP A 53 7.89 -15.67 10.26
C ASP A 53 6.92 -14.50 10.47
N GLY A 54 6.26 -14.07 9.41
CA GLY A 54 5.20 -13.08 9.51
C GLY A 54 3.99 -13.60 10.30
N GLU A 55 3.35 -12.70 11.03
CA GLU A 55 2.22 -12.99 11.91
C GLU A 55 0.93 -12.30 11.46
N ASP A 56 0.84 -11.94 10.17
CA ASP A 56 -0.37 -11.32 9.64
C ASP A 56 -1.54 -12.32 9.66
N THR A 57 -2.70 -11.82 10.04
CA THR A 57 -3.93 -12.64 10.08
C THR A 57 -4.44 -12.99 8.68
N ARG A 58 -4.16 -12.14 7.68
CA ARG A 58 -4.44 -12.46 6.28
C ARG A 58 -3.33 -13.34 5.73
N GLN A 59 -3.69 -14.55 5.37
CA GLN A 59 -2.77 -15.56 4.85
C GLN A 59 -3.35 -16.16 3.56
N PRO A 60 -2.57 -16.17 2.45
CA PRO A 60 -1.20 -15.67 2.33
C PRO A 60 -1.13 -14.15 2.16
N SER A 61 -0.09 -13.56 2.72
CA SER A 61 0.26 -12.16 2.54
C SER A 61 1.77 -11.95 2.73
N PHE A 62 2.26 -10.80 2.35
CA PHE A 62 3.63 -10.40 2.66
C PHE A 62 3.75 -8.91 2.91
N GLN A 63 4.71 -8.54 3.70
CA GLN A 63 5.06 -7.17 4.01
C GLN A 63 6.33 -6.79 3.24
N VAL A 64 6.34 -5.59 2.66
CA VAL A 64 7.54 -4.97 2.09
C VAL A 64 8.06 -3.98 3.12
N THR A 65 9.27 -4.20 3.59
CA THR A 65 9.86 -3.35 4.62
C THR A 65 11.36 -3.11 4.36
N ARG A 66 11.92 -2.17 5.08
CA ARG A 66 13.37 -1.96 5.11
C ARG A 66 13.95 -2.72 6.28
N VAL A 67 15.12 -3.31 6.12
CA VAL A 67 15.77 -4.01 7.22
C VAL A 67 15.88 -3.08 8.44
N GLY A 68 15.30 -3.51 9.56
CA GLY A 68 15.26 -2.75 10.80
C GLY A 68 14.22 -1.63 10.89
N ARG A 69 13.36 -1.47 9.87
CA ARG A 69 12.31 -0.44 9.87
C ARG A 69 11.05 -0.92 9.16
N ASP A 70 9.96 -1.00 9.90
CA ASP A 70 8.64 -1.24 9.33
C ASP A 70 8.23 -0.07 8.43
N MET A 71 7.94 -0.36 7.17
CA MET A 71 7.49 0.63 6.19
C MET A 71 5.97 0.65 6.03
N GLY A 72 5.25 -0.23 6.72
CA GLY A 72 3.80 -0.26 6.73
C GLY A 72 3.13 -0.70 5.43
N VAL A 73 3.85 -1.32 4.50
CA VAL A 73 3.33 -1.75 3.20
C VAL A 73 3.10 -3.26 3.18
N HIS A 74 1.84 -3.67 2.96
CA HIS A 74 1.44 -5.06 2.95
C HIS A 74 0.67 -5.41 1.67
N PHE A 75 0.89 -6.61 1.16
CA PHE A 75 0.15 -7.19 0.05
C PHE A 75 -0.49 -8.51 0.48
N ALA A 76 -1.79 -8.54 0.57
CA ALA A 76 -2.59 -9.76 0.75
C ALA A 76 -3.05 -10.28 -0.62
N ALA A 77 -2.09 -10.51 -1.48
CA ALA A 77 -2.18 -11.03 -2.84
C ALA A 77 -0.79 -11.18 -3.44
N ILE A 78 -0.69 -11.86 -4.57
CA ILE A 78 0.45 -11.76 -5.48
C ILE A 78 0.15 -10.58 -6.42
N PRO A 79 0.86 -9.44 -6.30
CA PRO A 79 0.52 -8.22 -7.04
C PRO A 79 0.99 -8.30 -8.49
N MET A 80 0.18 -8.97 -9.29
CA MET A 80 0.36 -9.15 -10.73
C MET A 80 -0.76 -8.43 -11.50
N GLY A 81 -0.83 -8.64 -12.80
CA GLY A 81 -1.80 -7.95 -13.63
C GLY A 81 -1.62 -6.44 -13.54
N HIS A 82 -2.68 -5.70 -13.28
CA HIS A 82 -2.63 -4.24 -13.14
C HIS A 82 -1.87 -3.76 -11.90
N GLU A 83 -1.67 -4.64 -10.90
CA GLU A 83 -0.97 -4.29 -9.67
C GLU A 83 0.55 -4.54 -9.72
N PHE A 84 1.07 -5.01 -10.85
CA PHE A 84 2.53 -5.23 -11.00
C PHE A 84 3.33 -3.94 -10.78
N THR A 85 2.88 -2.82 -11.32
CA THR A 85 3.52 -1.51 -11.11
C THR A 85 3.45 -1.10 -9.64
N SER A 86 2.38 -1.42 -8.94
CA SER A 86 2.27 -1.15 -7.50
C SER A 86 3.33 -1.91 -6.69
N LEU A 87 3.62 -3.15 -7.05
CA LEU A 87 4.73 -3.91 -6.46
C LEU A 87 6.08 -3.23 -6.74
N VAL A 88 6.36 -2.91 -8.00
CA VAL A 88 7.63 -2.28 -8.40
C VAL A 88 7.87 -0.99 -7.62
N LEU A 89 6.87 -0.12 -7.54
CA LEU A 89 6.97 1.14 -6.79
C LEU A 89 7.16 0.92 -5.30
N ALA A 90 6.46 -0.04 -4.71
CA ALA A 90 6.61 -0.37 -3.30
C ALA A 90 8.04 -0.83 -2.97
N LEU A 91 8.61 -1.71 -3.79
CA LEU A 91 9.98 -2.18 -3.65
C LEU A 91 10.99 -1.02 -3.78
N LEU A 92 10.84 -0.19 -4.80
CA LEU A 92 11.73 0.95 -5.04
C LEU A 92 11.66 1.98 -3.91
N GLN A 93 10.47 2.34 -3.47
CA GLN A 93 10.27 3.35 -2.42
C GLN A 93 10.76 2.84 -1.06
N ALA A 94 10.45 1.60 -0.70
CA ALA A 94 11.01 0.99 0.50
C ALA A 94 12.55 0.90 0.43
N GLY A 95 13.09 0.64 -0.74
CA GLY A 95 14.52 0.55 -1.02
C GLY A 95 15.24 1.89 -1.20
N GLY A 96 14.61 3.01 -0.86
CA GLY A 96 15.25 4.32 -0.81
C GLY A 96 15.19 5.14 -2.11
N HIS A 97 14.51 4.64 -3.15
CA HIS A 97 14.29 5.43 -4.35
C HIS A 97 13.30 6.57 -4.07
N PRO A 98 13.64 7.84 -4.34
CA PRO A 98 12.77 8.96 -4.01
C PRO A 98 11.48 8.93 -4.84
N PRO A 99 10.32 9.25 -4.23
CA PRO A 99 9.07 9.37 -4.96
C PRO A 99 9.07 10.59 -5.88
N LYS A 100 8.33 10.48 -6.99
CA LYS A 100 8.17 11.58 -7.96
C LYS A 100 6.94 12.40 -7.63
N ILE A 101 6.95 13.06 -6.49
CA ILE A 101 5.91 14.00 -6.05
C ILE A 101 6.58 15.26 -5.49
N ASP A 102 5.81 16.33 -5.41
CA ASP A 102 6.30 17.62 -4.92
C ASP A 102 6.69 17.55 -3.42
N ASP A 103 7.72 18.27 -3.05
CA ASP A 103 8.23 18.31 -1.67
C ASP A 103 7.16 18.78 -0.67
N ASP A 104 6.27 19.67 -1.07
CA ASP A 104 5.16 20.13 -0.25
C ASP A 104 4.18 19.00 0.07
N VAL A 105 3.94 18.11 -0.88
CA VAL A 105 3.09 16.92 -0.68
C VAL A 105 3.77 15.93 0.25
N ILE A 106 5.07 15.72 0.10
CA ILE A 106 5.86 14.89 1.01
C ILE A 106 5.78 15.43 2.45
N ALA A 107 5.97 16.73 2.61
CA ALA A 107 5.87 17.39 3.91
C ALA A 107 4.46 17.26 4.52
N GLN A 108 3.43 17.39 3.70
CA GLN A 108 2.03 17.21 4.12
C GLN A 108 1.78 15.78 4.64
N ILE A 109 2.24 14.76 3.92
CA ILE A 109 2.10 13.36 4.34
C ILE A 109 2.84 13.12 5.65
N ARG A 110 4.07 13.60 5.76
CA ARG A 110 4.89 13.45 6.98
C ARG A 110 4.31 14.15 8.19
N ALA A 111 3.56 15.22 7.99
CA ALA A 111 2.92 16.01 9.04
C ALA A 111 1.61 15.41 9.57
N LEU A 112 1.06 14.38 8.91
CA LEU A 112 -0.14 13.68 9.39
C LEU A 112 0.16 13.04 10.75
N ASP A 113 -0.60 13.43 11.75
CA ASP A 113 -0.36 13.09 13.16
C ASP A 113 -1.49 12.22 13.74
N ALA A 114 -1.75 11.11 13.08
CA ALA A 114 -2.72 10.12 13.53
C ALA A 114 -2.29 8.73 13.08
N ASP A 115 -2.63 7.73 13.87
CA ASP A 115 -2.43 6.34 13.48
C ASP A 115 -3.50 5.94 12.47
N MET A 116 -3.07 5.54 11.28
CA MET A 116 -3.95 5.20 10.17
C MET A 116 -3.61 3.82 9.63
N VAL A 117 -4.60 2.94 9.63
CA VAL A 117 -4.51 1.64 8.98
C VAL A 117 -5.51 1.63 7.82
N PHE A 118 -4.97 1.71 6.61
CA PHE A 118 -5.75 1.63 5.39
C PHE A 118 -5.82 0.19 4.88
N GLU A 119 -6.99 -0.20 4.45
CA GLU A 119 -7.24 -1.48 3.80
C GLU A 119 -7.90 -1.20 2.46
N THR A 120 -7.29 -1.65 1.36
CA THR A 120 -7.83 -1.46 0.01
C THR A 120 -8.17 -2.80 -0.62
N TYR A 121 -9.44 -3.02 -0.87
CA TYR A 121 -9.93 -4.18 -1.62
C TYR A 121 -9.83 -3.91 -3.11
N ILE A 122 -9.18 -4.82 -3.82
CA ILE A 122 -8.90 -4.71 -5.25
C ILE A 122 -9.31 -5.98 -6.00
N SER A 123 -9.28 -5.90 -7.31
CA SER A 123 -9.17 -7.03 -8.23
C SER A 123 -7.94 -6.83 -9.10
N LEU A 124 -7.22 -7.90 -9.39
CA LEU A 124 -6.02 -7.84 -10.23
C LEU A 124 -6.30 -7.39 -11.67
N THR A 125 -7.56 -7.41 -12.08
CA THR A 125 -8.02 -6.92 -13.40
C THR A 125 -8.62 -5.50 -13.35
N CYS A 126 -8.61 -4.86 -12.20
CA CYS A 126 -9.18 -3.52 -12.00
C CYS A 126 -8.21 -2.44 -12.48
N HIS A 127 -8.64 -1.62 -13.44
CA HIS A 127 -7.82 -0.53 -13.99
C HIS A 127 -7.65 0.67 -13.04
N ASN A 128 -8.62 0.89 -12.16
CA ASN A 128 -8.64 2.05 -11.25
C ASN A 128 -8.01 1.76 -9.87
N CYS A 129 -7.73 0.49 -9.58
CA CYS A 129 -7.19 0.09 -8.30
C CYS A 129 -5.73 0.54 -8.08
N PRO A 130 -4.83 0.46 -9.08
CA PRO A 130 -3.43 0.80 -8.88
C PRO A 130 -3.17 2.23 -8.38
N ASP A 131 -3.93 3.20 -8.86
CA ASP A 131 -3.76 4.61 -8.43
C ASP A 131 -3.97 4.75 -6.91
N VAL A 132 -4.99 4.08 -6.39
CA VAL A 132 -5.30 4.10 -4.95
C VAL A 132 -4.25 3.34 -4.14
N VAL A 133 -3.89 2.15 -4.59
CA VAL A 133 -2.88 1.31 -3.92
C VAL A 133 -1.54 2.02 -3.85
N GLN A 134 -1.09 2.60 -4.95
CA GLN A 134 0.19 3.30 -5.03
C GLN A 134 0.21 4.55 -4.15
N ALA A 135 -0.88 5.32 -4.12
CA ALA A 135 -0.99 6.50 -3.26
C ALA A 135 -0.90 6.13 -1.77
N LEU A 136 -1.62 5.11 -1.34
CA LEU A 136 -1.62 4.67 0.06
C LEU A 136 -0.32 3.99 0.47
N ASN A 137 0.31 3.21 -0.41
CA ASN A 137 1.65 2.67 -0.18
C ASN A 137 2.68 3.78 0.02
N LEU A 138 2.63 4.81 -0.81
CA LEU A 138 3.54 5.95 -0.70
C LEU A 138 3.35 6.68 0.63
N MET A 139 2.12 6.91 1.05
CA MET A 139 1.82 7.50 2.35
C MET A 139 2.42 6.68 3.50
N ALA A 140 2.28 5.35 3.44
CA ALA A 140 2.86 4.45 4.44
C ALA A 140 4.39 4.52 4.48
N VAL A 141 5.04 4.54 3.32
CA VAL A 141 6.51 4.65 3.24
C VAL A 141 7.01 5.97 3.84
N LEU A 142 6.28 7.06 3.63
CA LEU A 142 6.67 8.41 4.07
C LEU A 142 6.31 8.73 5.54
N ASN A 143 5.34 8.03 6.12
CA ASN A 143 4.89 8.29 7.48
C ASN A 143 4.74 6.97 8.27
N PRO A 144 5.56 6.76 9.32
CA PRO A 144 5.55 5.51 10.10
C PRO A 144 4.26 5.26 10.89
N ARG A 145 3.38 6.24 11.00
CA ARG A 145 2.06 6.10 11.63
C ARG A 145 0.99 5.59 10.65
N ILE A 146 1.34 5.46 9.37
CA ILE A 146 0.42 5.01 8.33
C ILE A 146 0.81 3.60 7.89
N HIS A 147 -0.15 2.70 7.91
CA HIS A 147 -0.05 1.34 7.39
C HIS A 147 -1.08 1.14 6.29
N HIS A 148 -0.73 0.36 5.29
CA HIS A 148 -1.62 0.03 4.19
C HIS A 148 -1.49 -1.43 3.81
N VAL A 149 -2.61 -2.08 3.56
CA VAL A 149 -2.68 -3.41 2.96
C VAL A 149 -3.54 -3.41 1.70
N MET A 150 -2.99 -3.93 0.61
CA MET A 150 -3.71 -4.25 -0.60
C MET A 150 -4.29 -5.66 -0.47
N ILE A 151 -5.59 -5.82 -0.65
CA ILE A 151 -6.30 -7.08 -0.44
C ILE A 151 -6.99 -7.50 -1.73
N ASP A 152 -6.63 -8.65 -2.27
CA ASP A 152 -7.35 -9.22 -3.41
C ASP A 152 -8.69 -9.80 -2.95
N GLY A 153 -9.78 -9.18 -3.39
CA GLY A 153 -11.13 -9.62 -3.07
C GLY A 153 -11.47 -11.00 -3.64
N GLY A 154 -10.77 -11.43 -4.69
CA GLY A 154 -10.90 -12.78 -5.23
C GLY A 154 -10.31 -13.86 -4.32
N LEU A 155 -9.29 -13.52 -3.55
CA LEU A 155 -8.64 -14.39 -2.59
C LEU A 155 -9.31 -14.34 -1.20
N PHE A 156 -9.73 -13.17 -0.76
CA PHE A 156 -10.35 -12.93 0.55
C PHE A 156 -11.87 -12.68 0.43
N LYS A 157 -12.58 -13.62 -0.16
CA LYS A 157 -14.02 -13.53 -0.45
C LYS A 157 -14.88 -13.35 0.79
N ASP A 158 -14.47 -13.90 1.93
CA ASP A 158 -15.22 -13.80 3.18
C ASP A 158 -15.24 -12.36 3.69
N GLU A 159 -14.14 -11.62 3.55
CA GLU A 159 -14.07 -10.20 3.91
C GLU A 159 -14.96 -9.36 3.00
N ILE A 160 -14.97 -9.65 1.70
CA ILE A 160 -15.85 -9.01 0.72
C ILE A 160 -17.31 -9.19 1.13
N ALA A 161 -17.71 -10.41 1.49
CA ALA A 161 -19.07 -10.72 1.92
C ALA A 161 -19.44 -10.04 3.24
N GLN A 162 -18.55 -10.10 4.24
CA GLN A 162 -18.77 -9.49 5.55
C GLN A 162 -18.96 -7.98 5.48
N ARG A 163 -18.15 -7.31 4.67
CA ARG A 163 -18.21 -5.85 4.47
C ARG A 163 -19.19 -5.42 3.39
N GLN A 164 -19.86 -6.37 2.73
CA GLN A 164 -20.81 -6.12 1.65
C GLN A 164 -20.22 -5.23 0.54
N ILE A 165 -18.99 -5.50 0.15
CA ILE A 165 -18.29 -4.74 -0.87
C ILE A 165 -18.84 -5.10 -2.24
N MET A 166 -19.37 -4.09 -2.95
CA MET A 166 -20.02 -4.26 -4.25
C MET A 166 -19.16 -3.85 -5.44
N ALA A 167 -18.11 -3.10 -5.18
CA ALA A 167 -17.21 -2.58 -6.22
C ALA A 167 -15.81 -2.38 -5.68
N VAL A 168 -14.82 -2.40 -6.58
CA VAL A 168 -13.42 -2.14 -6.26
C VAL A 168 -12.89 -0.99 -7.12
N PRO A 169 -11.93 -0.19 -6.63
CA PRO A 169 -11.34 -0.25 -5.29
C PRO A 169 -12.31 0.21 -4.19
N SER A 170 -12.24 -0.43 -3.04
CA SER A 170 -12.94 0.00 -1.82
C SER A 170 -11.92 0.15 -0.69
N VAL A 171 -11.87 1.32 -0.09
CA VAL A 171 -10.90 1.67 0.95
C VAL A 171 -11.58 1.81 2.30
N TYR A 172 -10.97 1.20 3.30
CA TYR A 172 -11.33 1.32 4.71
C TYR A 172 -10.17 1.99 5.47
N LEU A 173 -10.51 2.85 6.40
CA LEU A 173 -9.58 3.50 7.31
C LEU A 173 -9.95 3.15 8.74
N ASN A 174 -9.03 2.50 9.46
CA ASN A 174 -9.25 2.04 10.84
C ASN A 174 -10.54 1.22 10.99
N GLY A 175 -10.84 0.38 10.02
CA GLY A 175 -12.01 -0.49 10.00
C GLY A 175 -13.30 0.13 9.50
N GLU A 176 -13.32 1.43 9.24
CA GLU A 176 -14.50 2.16 8.77
C GLU A 176 -14.40 2.50 7.27
N PRO A 177 -15.53 2.50 6.53
CA PRO A 177 -15.53 2.90 5.13
C PRO A 177 -14.93 4.29 4.93
N PHE A 178 -13.95 4.41 4.03
CA PHE A 178 -13.26 5.66 3.72
C PHE A 178 -13.63 6.20 2.34
N GLY A 179 -13.63 5.35 1.34
CA GLY A 179 -13.98 5.74 -0.02
C GLY A 179 -14.01 4.54 -0.97
N SER A 180 -14.61 4.75 -2.13
CA SER A 180 -14.68 3.75 -3.20
C SER A 180 -14.47 4.40 -4.56
N GLY A 181 -14.05 3.60 -5.54
CA GLY A 181 -13.69 4.09 -6.85
C GLY A 181 -12.29 4.70 -6.89
N ARG A 182 -11.91 5.18 -8.06
CA ARG A 182 -10.62 5.81 -8.27
C ARG A 182 -10.46 7.04 -7.37
N MET A 183 -9.34 7.11 -6.67
CA MET A 183 -8.94 8.28 -5.88
C MET A 183 -7.47 8.57 -6.14
N GLU A 184 -7.16 9.82 -6.41
CA GLU A 184 -5.78 10.29 -6.50
C GLU A 184 -5.24 10.67 -5.12
N LEU A 185 -3.92 10.76 -4.99
CA LEU A 185 -3.26 11.12 -3.74
C LEU A 185 -3.80 12.42 -3.12
N SER A 186 -4.03 13.44 -3.96
CA SER A 186 -4.59 14.72 -3.51
C SER A 186 -5.99 14.58 -2.90
N GLU A 187 -6.84 13.74 -3.47
CA GLU A 187 -8.18 13.46 -2.92
C GLU A 187 -8.09 12.75 -1.57
N ILE A 188 -7.23 11.74 -1.48
CA ILE A 188 -7.03 10.98 -0.23
C ILE A 188 -6.54 11.94 0.86
N LEU A 189 -5.57 12.78 0.57
CA LEU A 189 -5.04 13.77 1.50
C LEU A 189 -6.10 14.78 1.94
N SER A 190 -6.91 15.29 1.02
CA SER A 190 -8.02 16.18 1.34
C SER A 190 -9.02 15.53 2.31
N LYS A 191 -9.34 14.27 2.11
CA LYS A 191 -10.28 13.53 2.98
C LYS A 191 -9.70 13.31 4.38
N VAL A 192 -8.41 13.04 4.47
CA VAL A 192 -7.70 12.85 5.74
C VAL A 192 -7.55 14.20 6.47
N ASP A 193 -7.17 15.25 5.76
CA ASP A 193 -6.99 16.60 6.32
C ASP A 193 -8.31 17.24 6.78
N THR A 194 -9.43 16.91 6.15
CA THR A 194 -10.75 17.35 6.60
C THR A 194 -11.00 16.91 8.04
N GLY A 195 -10.55 15.71 8.41
CA GLY A 195 -10.59 15.24 9.79
C GLY A 195 -9.71 16.07 10.74
N ALA A 196 -8.53 16.48 10.29
CA ALA A 196 -7.64 17.38 11.06
C ALA A 196 -8.22 18.79 11.16
N THR A 197 -8.76 19.32 10.06
CA THR A 197 -9.40 20.64 10.01
C THR A 197 -10.65 20.68 10.88
N ALA A 198 -11.43 19.61 10.95
CA ALA A 198 -12.57 19.50 11.84
C ALA A 198 -12.17 19.52 13.33
N ARG A 199 -11.01 18.93 13.66
CA ARG A 199 -10.45 19.00 15.02
C ARG A 199 -9.91 20.38 15.35
N ASP A 200 -9.37 21.09 14.37
CA ASP A 200 -8.88 22.46 14.47
C ASP A 200 -9.97 23.51 14.16
N ALA A 201 -11.19 23.09 13.89
CA ALA A 201 -12.32 23.97 13.57
C ALA A 201 -12.57 25.01 14.67
N GLY A 202 -12.24 24.69 15.92
CA GLY A 202 -12.24 25.64 17.02
C GLY A 202 -11.15 26.73 16.91
N LYS A 203 -10.10 26.48 16.10
CA LYS A 203 -8.97 27.39 15.92
C LYS A 203 -9.01 28.17 14.60
N LEU A 204 -9.81 27.73 13.63
CA LEU A 204 -9.74 28.21 12.25
C LEU A 204 -11.11 28.40 11.60
N GLY A 205 -12.07 28.99 12.29
CA GLY A 205 -13.35 29.33 11.69
C GLY A 205 -13.22 30.08 10.35
N ALA A 206 -12.21 30.95 10.24
CA ALA A 206 -11.90 31.65 8.98
C ALA A 206 -11.43 30.72 7.87
N LYS A 207 -10.69 29.67 8.17
CA LYS A 207 -10.20 28.72 7.17
C LYS A 207 -11.29 27.77 6.68
N GLN A 208 -12.21 27.40 7.54
CA GLN A 208 -13.37 26.60 7.13
C GLN A 208 -14.29 27.36 6.18
N THR A 209 -14.51 28.63 6.46
CA THR A 209 -15.28 29.51 5.58
C THR A 209 -14.61 29.64 4.22
N PHE A 210 -13.30 29.64 4.20
CA PHE A 210 -12.50 29.72 3.00
C PHE A 210 -12.59 28.44 2.16
N ASP A 211 -12.50 27.28 2.80
CA ASP A 211 -12.58 25.97 2.15
C ASP A 211 -13.97 25.68 1.57
N VAL A 212 -15.00 26.34 2.08
CA VAL A 212 -16.36 26.22 1.57
C VAL A 212 -16.63 27.15 0.39
N LEU A 213 -15.85 28.23 0.26
CA LEU A 213 -16.06 29.24 -0.78
C LEU A 213 -15.21 29.02 -2.05
N ILE A 214 -14.31 28.08 -2.00
CA ILE A 214 -13.48 27.65 -3.12
C ILE A 214 -13.83 26.23 -3.53
#